data_18f44ffe8cc35b58cd349b196256a6cb
#
_entry.id   18f44ffe8cc35b58cd349b196256a6cb
#
_cell.length_a   1.000
_cell.length_b   1.000
_cell.length_c   1.000
_cell.angle_alpha   90.00
_cell.angle_beta   90.00
_cell.angle_gamma   90.00
#
_symmetry.space_group_name_H-M   'P 1'
#
loop_
_entity.id
_entity.type
_entity.pdbx_description
1 polymer ?
#
loop_
_entity_poly.entity_id
_entity_poly.type
_entity_poly.pdbx_seq_one_letter_code
_entity_poly.pdbx_strand_id
1 'polypeptide(L)'
;EGLIKAGAFANIEKSRKQLMDNIDYITATASKEAKAKESGQGSLFDLLGDTSEIEEATFRLSGSDEEYDQRQIQNFEKEFLGFYVTSHPLATIRDKLPFLMTHKISEVMPLPNDKLVTICGLITATRQIPTKKDPTKFIRFVTVEDLSGKIDLIAFNGKIQEYGQYLEPEQRVIISGKVSKRGDDEAPVILIDNVKTVDNSNIFTVELKDDLKYEELVFLKNILCEYQGSDPVMLKVKDDYGMSKILAASMFWVESSNDLVNRLKRSF
;
A
#
# COMPACT_ATOMS: atom_id res chain seq x y z
N GLU A 1 -15.87 -20.54 4.40
CA GLU A 1 -14.70 -19.73 4.77
C GLU A 1 -14.48 -18.57 3.80
N GLY A 2 -14.27 -18.84 2.49
CA GLY A 2 -13.95 -17.83 1.50
C GLY A 2 -14.94 -16.64 1.46
N LEU A 3 -16.24 -16.90 1.55
CA LEU A 3 -17.27 -15.86 1.60
C LEU A 3 -17.16 -14.97 2.84
N ILE A 4 -16.84 -15.54 4.01
CA ILE A 4 -16.65 -14.78 5.23
C ILE A 4 -15.42 -13.88 5.10
N LYS A 5 -14.28 -14.43 4.70
CA LYS A 5 -13.03 -13.72 4.48
C LYS A 5 -13.19 -12.62 3.42
N ALA A 6 -13.94 -12.89 2.35
CA ALA A 6 -14.28 -11.90 1.33
C ALA A 6 -15.24 -10.78 1.80
N GLY A 7 -15.85 -10.92 2.99
CA GLY A 7 -16.75 -9.91 3.55
C GLY A 7 -18.19 -9.98 3.07
N ALA A 8 -18.63 -11.12 2.51
CA ALA A 8 -20.00 -11.28 1.99
C ALA A 8 -21.09 -11.10 3.08
N PHE A 9 -20.74 -11.23 4.35
CA PHE A 9 -21.65 -11.13 5.49
C PHE A 9 -21.56 -9.80 6.25
N ALA A 10 -20.82 -8.81 5.73
CA ALA A 10 -20.59 -7.53 6.41
C ALA A 10 -21.88 -6.75 6.75
N ASN A 11 -22.98 -7.02 6.04
CA ASN A 11 -24.29 -6.40 6.30
C ASN A 11 -25.09 -7.14 7.38
N ILE A 12 -24.73 -8.37 7.72
CA ILE A 12 -25.42 -9.21 8.70
C ILE A 12 -24.65 -9.22 10.01
N GLU A 13 -23.34 -9.42 9.92
CA GLU A 13 -22.43 -9.45 11.06
C GLU A 13 -21.20 -8.59 10.75
N LYS A 14 -20.71 -7.84 11.72
CA LYS A 14 -19.62 -6.87 11.52
C LYS A 14 -18.24 -7.50 11.53
N SER A 15 -18.03 -8.59 12.32
CA SER A 15 -16.72 -9.20 12.52
C SER A 15 -16.56 -10.47 11.68
N ARG A 16 -15.64 -10.41 10.69
CA ARG A 16 -15.23 -11.59 9.91
C ARG A 16 -14.54 -12.62 10.80
N LYS A 17 -13.76 -12.16 11.78
CA LYS A 17 -13.04 -13.01 12.72
C LYS A 17 -14.02 -13.82 13.59
N GLN A 18 -15.03 -13.18 14.14
CA GLN A 18 -16.06 -13.85 14.94
C GLN A 18 -16.82 -14.90 14.12
N LEU A 19 -17.16 -14.59 12.85
CA LEU A 19 -17.79 -15.56 11.95
C LEU A 19 -16.87 -16.76 11.64
N MET A 20 -15.57 -16.52 11.48
CA MET A 20 -14.59 -17.58 11.26
C MET A 20 -14.42 -18.47 12.47
N ASP A 21 -14.34 -17.91 13.67
CA ASP A 21 -14.21 -18.64 14.93
C ASP A 21 -15.43 -19.53 15.22
N ASN A 22 -16.59 -19.17 14.65
CA ASN A 22 -17.85 -19.92 14.83
C ASN A 22 -18.27 -20.74 13.59
N ILE A 23 -17.42 -20.90 12.59
CA ILE A 23 -17.80 -21.49 11.29
C ILE A 23 -18.37 -22.91 11.41
N ASP A 24 -17.81 -23.72 12.30
CA ASP A 24 -18.27 -25.11 12.52
C ASP A 24 -19.67 -25.12 13.14
N TYR A 25 -19.93 -24.23 14.08
CA TYR A 25 -21.25 -24.08 14.70
C TYR A 25 -22.28 -23.58 13.67
N ILE A 26 -21.93 -22.57 12.86
CA ILE A 26 -22.79 -22.04 11.80
C ILE A 26 -23.16 -23.12 10.81
N THR A 27 -22.17 -23.87 10.32
CA THR A 27 -22.39 -24.90 9.30
C THR A 27 -23.18 -26.09 9.85
N ALA A 28 -22.94 -26.49 11.10
CA ALA A 28 -23.68 -27.57 11.75
C ALA A 28 -25.16 -27.17 11.96
N THR A 29 -25.42 -25.93 12.37
CA THR A 29 -26.79 -25.42 12.57
C THR A 29 -27.54 -25.32 11.24
N ALA A 30 -26.92 -24.72 10.22
CA ALA A 30 -27.50 -24.63 8.88
C ALA A 30 -27.81 -26.01 8.27
N SER A 31 -26.92 -26.99 8.50
CA SER A 31 -27.13 -28.38 8.02
C SER A 31 -28.28 -29.06 8.72
N LYS A 32 -28.49 -28.85 10.02
CA LYS A 32 -29.64 -29.37 10.77
C LYS A 32 -30.95 -28.75 10.27
N GLU A 33 -30.99 -27.46 10.07
CA GLU A 33 -32.19 -26.76 9.56
C GLU A 33 -32.54 -27.20 8.13
N ALA A 34 -31.52 -27.36 7.26
CA ALA A 34 -31.73 -27.84 5.89
C ALA A 34 -32.35 -29.24 5.88
N LYS A 35 -31.81 -30.15 6.69
CA LYS A 35 -32.34 -31.51 6.82
C LYS A 35 -33.75 -31.59 7.41
N ALA A 36 -34.06 -30.72 8.37
CA ALA A 36 -35.39 -30.62 8.96
C ALA A 36 -36.42 -30.14 7.90
N LYS A 37 -36.05 -29.16 7.05
CA LYS A 37 -36.89 -28.69 5.94
C LYS A 37 -37.08 -29.77 4.86
N GLU A 38 -36.05 -30.53 4.48
CA GLU A 38 -36.15 -31.63 3.50
C GLU A 38 -36.96 -32.81 3.98
N SER A 39 -36.91 -33.12 5.28
CA SER A 39 -37.66 -34.25 5.84
C SER A 39 -39.15 -33.96 6.03
N GLY A 40 -39.62 -32.76 5.67
CA GLY A 40 -41.03 -32.38 5.82
C GLY A 40 -41.51 -32.30 7.27
N GLN A 41 -40.62 -32.41 8.23
CA GLN A 41 -40.87 -32.09 9.64
C GLN A 41 -40.87 -30.60 9.83
N GLY A 42 -41.82 -29.92 9.22
CA GLY A 42 -42.27 -28.61 9.72
C GLY A 42 -42.56 -28.79 11.20
N SER A 43 -42.03 -27.89 12.03
CA SER A 43 -42.23 -27.93 13.47
C SER A 43 -43.71 -28.13 13.75
N LEU A 44 -44.04 -29.11 14.57
CA LEU A 44 -45.41 -29.34 15.07
C LEU A 44 -45.99 -28.03 15.67
N PHE A 45 -45.13 -27.09 16.03
CA PHE A 45 -45.45 -25.74 16.50
C PHE A 45 -45.94 -24.80 15.43
N ASP A 46 -45.54 -24.95 14.12
CA ASP A 46 -46.08 -24.19 13.00
C ASP A 46 -47.55 -24.54 12.70
N LEU A 47 -47.99 -25.73 13.12
CA LEU A 47 -49.37 -26.21 12.96
C LEU A 47 -50.28 -25.80 14.11
N LEU A 48 -49.77 -25.43 15.25
CA LEU A 48 -50.55 -25.09 16.46
C LEU A 48 -50.92 -23.61 16.61
N GLY A 49 -50.41 -22.75 15.71
CA GLY A 49 -50.92 -21.36 15.59
C GLY A 49 -50.74 -20.46 16.82
N ASP A 50 -49.89 -20.84 17.77
CA ASP A 50 -49.70 -20.08 19.01
C ASP A 50 -48.51 -19.14 18.80
N THR A 51 -48.85 -17.87 18.47
CA THR A 51 -47.90 -16.78 18.24
C THR A 51 -47.44 -16.12 19.55
N SER A 52 -47.21 -16.89 20.59
CA SER A 52 -46.63 -16.37 21.81
C SER A 52 -45.25 -16.99 22.02
N GLU A 53 -44.25 -16.14 21.86
CA GLU A 53 -42.88 -16.37 22.29
C GLU A 53 -42.19 -17.60 21.65
N ILE A 54 -42.05 -17.60 20.31
CA ILE A 54 -40.87 -18.19 19.72
C ILE A 54 -39.72 -17.31 20.28
N GLU A 55 -39.08 -17.76 21.38
CA GLU A 55 -37.69 -17.41 21.59
C GLU A 55 -36.99 -17.77 20.28
N GLU A 56 -36.83 -16.76 19.41
CA GLU A 56 -35.80 -16.81 18.39
C GLU A 56 -34.58 -17.28 19.16
N ALA A 57 -34.20 -18.52 18.94
CA ALA A 57 -32.97 -19.04 19.51
C ALA A 57 -31.91 -18.08 19.00
N THR A 58 -31.65 -17.06 19.82
CA THR A 58 -30.77 -15.95 19.45
C THR A 58 -29.47 -16.61 19.13
N PHE A 59 -29.22 -16.71 17.81
CA PHE A 59 -28.00 -17.26 17.27
C PHE A 59 -26.87 -16.35 17.78
N ARG A 60 -26.29 -16.76 18.91
CA ARG A 60 -25.22 -16.01 19.57
C ARG A 60 -23.90 -16.59 19.14
N LEU A 61 -23.17 -15.79 18.40
CA LEU A 61 -21.77 -16.08 18.11
C LEU A 61 -20.96 -15.94 19.40
N SER A 62 -20.10 -16.91 19.68
CA SER A 62 -19.15 -16.87 20.78
C SER A 62 -17.91 -16.06 20.39
N GLY A 63 -17.19 -15.51 21.38
CA GLY A 63 -15.91 -14.84 21.16
C GLY A 63 -15.99 -13.31 21.16
N SER A 64 -14.91 -12.69 20.74
CA SER A 64 -14.73 -11.23 20.70
C SER A 64 -15.31 -10.63 19.42
N ASP A 65 -15.88 -9.44 19.51
CA ASP A 65 -16.31 -8.62 18.37
C ASP A 65 -15.10 -8.00 17.61
N GLU A 66 -13.87 -8.34 17.99
CA GLU A 66 -12.68 -7.86 17.30
C GLU A 66 -12.64 -8.33 15.86
N GLU A 67 -12.34 -7.42 14.97
CA GLU A 67 -12.15 -7.72 13.55
C GLU A 67 -10.66 -8.02 13.27
N TYR A 68 -10.38 -8.69 12.16
CA TYR A 68 -9.03 -8.80 11.63
C TYR A 68 -8.43 -7.41 11.40
N ASP A 69 -7.11 -7.30 11.50
CA ASP A 69 -6.45 -6.06 11.12
C ASP A 69 -6.68 -5.72 9.63
N GLN A 70 -6.56 -4.44 9.29
CA GLN A 70 -6.87 -3.97 7.95
C GLN A 70 -6.02 -4.64 6.86
N ARG A 71 -4.78 -4.99 7.18
CA ARG A 71 -3.87 -5.67 6.25
C ARG A 71 -4.33 -7.11 5.99
N GLN A 72 -4.78 -7.82 7.03
CA GLN A 72 -5.34 -9.17 6.89
C GLN A 72 -6.62 -9.15 6.06
N ILE A 73 -7.50 -8.17 6.29
CA ILE A 73 -8.73 -7.98 5.49
C ILE A 73 -8.38 -7.74 4.02
N GLN A 74 -7.44 -6.87 3.72
CA GLN A 74 -6.99 -6.60 2.36
C GLN A 74 -6.40 -7.85 1.69
N ASN A 75 -5.61 -8.64 2.41
CA ASN A 75 -5.06 -9.90 1.91
C ASN A 75 -6.18 -10.89 1.57
N PHE A 76 -7.18 -11.03 2.41
CA PHE A 76 -8.34 -11.88 2.14
C PHE A 76 -9.12 -11.42 0.91
N GLU A 77 -9.37 -10.12 0.79
CA GLU A 77 -10.04 -9.57 -0.39
C GLU A 77 -9.25 -9.87 -1.67
N LYS A 78 -7.93 -9.68 -1.64
CA LYS A 78 -7.05 -9.98 -2.77
C LYS A 78 -7.02 -11.47 -3.10
N GLU A 79 -6.95 -12.33 -2.10
CA GLU A 79 -6.92 -13.79 -2.26
C GLU A 79 -8.24 -14.32 -2.86
N PHE A 80 -9.39 -13.90 -2.31
CA PHE A 80 -10.69 -14.48 -2.65
C PHE A 80 -11.44 -13.75 -3.76
N LEU A 81 -11.24 -12.43 -3.92
CA LEU A 81 -11.91 -11.60 -4.92
C LEU A 81 -10.97 -11.17 -6.07
N GLY A 82 -9.66 -11.20 -5.84
CA GLY A 82 -8.67 -10.73 -6.81
C GLY A 82 -8.46 -9.20 -6.82
N PHE A 83 -9.23 -8.44 -6.03
CA PHE A 83 -9.12 -6.99 -5.90
C PHE A 83 -9.48 -6.53 -4.48
N TYR A 84 -9.13 -5.29 -4.14
CA TYR A 84 -9.42 -4.69 -2.84
C TYR A 84 -10.80 -4.03 -2.85
N VAL A 85 -11.67 -4.36 -1.90
CA VAL A 85 -13.02 -3.80 -1.73
C VAL A 85 -13.04 -2.68 -0.68
N THR A 86 -12.49 -2.96 0.49
CA THR A 86 -12.50 -2.01 1.61
C THR A 86 -11.61 -0.80 1.35
N SER A 87 -10.37 -1.02 0.98
CA SER A 87 -9.44 0.04 0.60
C SER A 87 -8.16 -0.54 -0.02
N HIS A 88 -7.60 0.16 -1.00
CA HIS A 88 -6.27 -0.16 -1.52
C HIS A 88 -5.20 0.06 -0.42
N PRO A 89 -4.16 -0.80 -0.31
CA PRO A 89 -3.10 -0.63 0.70
C PRO A 89 -2.43 0.75 0.70
N LEU A 90 -2.40 1.45 -0.42
CA LEU A 90 -1.90 2.82 -0.54
C LEU A 90 -2.91 3.89 -0.11
N ALA A 91 -4.18 3.55 0.08
CA ALA A 91 -5.20 4.53 0.48
C ALA A 91 -4.91 5.12 1.87
N THR A 92 -4.33 4.32 2.78
CA THR A 92 -3.93 4.75 4.13
C THR A 92 -2.86 5.85 4.14
N ILE A 93 -2.10 5.95 3.05
CA ILE A 93 -1.01 6.93 2.90
C ILE A 93 -1.28 7.93 1.78
N ARG A 94 -2.54 8.01 1.29
CA ARG A 94 -2.93 8.85 0.15
C ARG A 94 -2.44 10.30 0.28
N ASP A 95 -2.54 10.87 1.48
CA ASP A 95 -2.10 12.24 1.75
C ASP A 95 -0.58 12.42 1.69
N LYS A 96 0.18 11.33 1.86
CA LYS A 96 1.64 11.32 1.78
C LYS A 96 2.15 11.04 0.36
N LEU A 97 1.36 10.36 -0.49
CA LEU A 97 1.79 9.97 -1.84
C LEU A 97 2.40 11.11 -2.67
N PRO A 98 1.82 12.34 -2.71
CA PRO A 98 2.40 13.44 -3.48
C PRO A 98 3.82 13.84 -3.03
N PHE A 99 4.20 13.46 -1.81
CA PHE A 99 5.52 13.74 -1.23
C PHE A 99 6.50 12.56 -1.35
N LEU A 100 6.02 11.40 -1.78
CA LEU A 100 6.81 10.19 -1.91
C LEU A 100 7.11 9.83 -3.36
N MET A 101 6.46 10.49 -4.31
CA MET A 101 6.60 10.19 -5.74
C MET A 101 6.63 11.46 -6.57
N THR A 102 7.27 11.39 -7.74
CA THR A 102 7.28 12.47 -8.74
C THR A 102 6.18 12.31 -9.79
N HIS A 103 5.77 11.07 -10.04
CA HIS A 103 4.77 10.72 -11.06
C HIS A 103 3.88 9.58 -10.56
N LYS A 104 2.59 9.63 -10.90
CA LYS A 104 1.71 8.48 -10.85
C LYS A 104 2.06 7.51 -11.99
N ILE A 105 1.69 6.24 -11.84
CA ILE A 105 1.96 5.24 -12.89
C ILE A 105 1.32 5.64 -14.22
N SER A 106 0.08 6.16 -14.21
CA SER A 106 -0.58 6.64 -15.43
C SER A 106 0.17 7.78 -16.14
N GLU A 107 0.93 8.58 -15.41
CA GLU A 107 1.70 9.70 -15.94
C GLU A 107 3.06 9.26 -16.53
N VAL A 108 3.51 8.04 -16.24
CA VAL A 108 4.77 7.48 -16.79
C VAL A 108 4.61 7.05 -18.24
N MET A 109 3.40 6.62 -18.64
CA MET A 109 3.14 6.07 -19.98
C MET A 109 3.60 6.97 -21.14
N PRO A 110 3.33 8.30 -21.15
CA PRO A 110 3.73 9.21 -22.22
C PRO A 110 5.19 9.68 -22.14
N LEU A 111 5.92 9.40 -21.03
CA LEU A 111 7.25 9.96 -20.83
C LEU A 111 8.27 9.40 -21.82
N PRO A 112 9.30 10.20 -22.22
CA PRO A 112 10.37 9.75 -23.07
C PRO A 112 11.33 8.79 -22.36
N ASN A 113 12.14 8.07 -23.14
CA ASN A 113 13.25 7.27 -22.63
C ASN A 113 14.20 8.09 -21.75
N ASP A 114 14.85 7.43 -20.83
CA ASP A 114 15.82 7.98 -19.87
C ASP A 114 15.26 9.05 -18.91
N LYS A 115 13.94 9.32 -18.94
CA LYS A 115 13.33 10.20 -17.95
C LYS A 115 13.42 9.58 -16.57
N LEU A 116 13.98 10.33 -15.62
CA LEU A 116 14.01 9.95 -14.21
C LEU A 116 12.63 10.13 -13.60
N VAL A 117 12.15 9.08 -12.94
CA VAL A 117 10.87 9.05 -12.25
C VAL A 117 11.01 8.42 -10.87
N THR A 118 10.19 8.85 -9.95
CA THR A 118 9.96 8.17 -8.67
C THR A 118 8.48 7.86 -8.58
N ILE A 119 8.14 6.60 -8.40
CA ILE A 119 6.78 6.12 -8.20
C ILE A 119 6.62 5.53 -6.80
N CYS A 120 5.41 5.53 -6.29
CA CYS A 120 5.04 4.85 -5.05
C CYS A 120 3.93 3.85 -5.37
N GLY A 121 4.12 2.59 -5.01
CA GLY A 121 3.18 1.55 -5.38
C GLY A 121 3.27 0.31 -4.48
N LEU A 122 2.35 -0.62 -4.74
CA LEU A 122 2.31 -1.95 -4.17
C LEU A 122 2.88 -2.95 -5.19
N ILE A 123 3.79 -3.80 -4.77
CA ILE A 123 4.28 -4.89 -5.62
C ILE A 123 3.20 -5.98 -5.67
N THR A 124 2.71 -6.28 -6.87
CA THR A 124 1.68 -7.31 -7.09
C THR A 124 2.25 -8.63 -7.59
N ALA A 125 3.38 -8.60 -8.27
CA ALA A 125 4.05 -9.79 -8.77
C ALA A 125 5.55 -9.58 -8.94
N THR A 126 6.32 -10.65 -8.77
CA THR A 126 7.75 -10.68 -9.08
C THR A 126 8.12 -11.95 -9.83
N ARG A 127 9.07 -11.84 -10.74
CA ARG A 127 9.61 -12.98 -11.48
C ARG A 127 11.09 -12.76 -11.73
N GLN A 128 11.91 -13.73 -11.35
CA GLN A 128 13.36 -13.68 -11.57
C GLN A 128 13.79 -14.73 -12.60
N ILE A 129 14.65 -14.32 -13.53
CA ILE A 129 15.21 -15.21 -14.56
C ILE A 129 16.72 -15.00 -14.67
N PRO A 130 17.49 -16.06 -14.97
CA PRO A 130 18.91 -15.90 -15.27
C PRO A 130 19.11 -15.13 -16.60
N THR A 131 20.21 -14.41 -16.71
CA THR A 131 20.54 -13.72 -17.97
C THR A 131 21.03 -14.72 -19.01
N LYS A 132 20.76 -14.48 -20.31
CA LYS A 132 21.21 -15.35 -21.40
C LYS A 132 22.74 -15.38 -21.55
N LYS A 133 23.43 -14.30 -21.18
CA LYS A 133 24.90 -14.16 -21.36
C LYS A 133 25.66 -14.81 -20.18
N ASP A 134 25.11 -14.78 -18.99
CA ASP A 134 25.75 -15.25 -17.78
C ASP A 134 24.67 -15.81 -16.83
N PRO A 135 24.52 -17.15 -16.75
CA PRO A 135 23.51 -17.78 -15.90
C PRO A 135 23.67 -17.52 -14.41
N THR A 136 24.81 -16.98 -13.97
CA THR A 136 25.04 -16.59 -12.57
C THR A 136 24.42 -15.23 -12.22
N LYS A 137 24.07 -14.44 -13.26
CA LYS A 137 23.42 -13.13 -13.12
C LYS A 137 21.93 -13.23 -13.42
N PHE A 138 21.16 -12.45 -12.70
CA PHE A 138 19.71 -12.48 -12.77
C PHE A 138 19.14 -11.14 -13.19
N ILE A 139 17.97 -11.21 -13.80
CA ILE A 139 17.08 -10.08 -14.03
C ILE A 139 15.79 -10.38 -13.27
N ARG A 140 15.31 -9.42 -12.49
CA ARG A 140 14.02 -9.51 -11.79
C ARG A 140 13.05 -8.53 -12.44
N PHE A 141 11.91 -9.06 -12.85
CA PHE A 141 10.75 -8.30 -13.29
C PHE A 141 9.85 -8.11 -12.09
N VAL A 142 9.37 -6.91 -11.89
CA VAL A 142 8.52 -6.53 -10.75
C VAL A 142 7.33 -5.76 -11.29
N THR A 143 6.13 -6.22 -11.05
CA THR A 143 4.91 -5.48 -11.39
C THR A 143 4.46 -4.67 -10.20
N VAL A 144 4.32 -3.37 -10.37
CA VAL A 144 3.88 -2.42 -9.34
C VAL A 144 2.56 -1.80 -9.75
N GLU A 145 1.66 -1.67 -8.78
CA GLU A 145 0.35 -1.06 -8.90
C GLU A 145 0.24 0.16 -7.98
N ASP A 146 -0.33 1.25 -8.47
CA ASP A 146 -0.80 2.37 -7.68
C ASP A 146 -2.30 2.59 -7.87
N LEU A 147 -2.84 3.69 -7.35
CA LEU A 147 -4.26 4.04 -7.50
C LEU A 147 -4.64 4.43 -8.96
N SER A 148 -3.68 4.56 -9.86
CA SER A 148 -3.86 5.02 -11.24
C SER A 148 -3.59 3.96 -12.29
N GLY A 149 -2.92 2.86 -11.95
CA GLY A 149 -2.60 1.78 -12.90
C GLY A 149 -1.50 0.84 -12.44
N LYS A 150 -0.97 0.08 -13.40
CA LYS A 150 0.13 -0.89 -13.21
C LYS A 150 1.25 -0.62 -14.20
N ILE A 151 2.49 -0.93 -13.77
CA ILE A 151 3.68 -0.82 -14.59
C ILE A 151 4.68 -1.91 -14.23
N ASP A 152 5.41 -2.39 -15.24
CA ASP A 152 6.50 -3.34 -15.03
C ASP A 152 7.82 -2.62 -14.82
N LEU A 153 8.61 -3.14 -13.90
CA LEU A 153 9.94 -2.64 -13.57
C LEU A 153 10.97 -3.74 -13.75
N ILE A 154 12.21 -3.35 -14.00
CA ILE A 154 13.33 -4.26 -14.19
C ILE A 154 14.45 -3.92 -13.21
N ALA A 155 14.82 -4.91 -12.38
CA ALA A 155 16.02 -4.87 -11.57
C ALA A 155 17.11 -5.76 -12.18
N PHE A 156 18.28 -5.22 -12.40
CA PHE A 156 19.46 -5.98 -12.80
C PHE A 156 20.21 -6.54 -11.60
N ASN A 157 21.09 -7.51 -11.83
CA ASN A 157 21.77 -8.30 -10.79
C ASN A 157 22.31 -7.46 -9.59
N GLY A 158 22.98 -6.33 -9.84
CA GLY A 158 23.46 -5.45 -8.76
C GLY A 158 22.33 -4.88 -7.89
N LYS A 159 21.22 -4.47 -8.53
CA LYS A 159 20.05 -3.94 -7.83
C LYS A 159 19.24 -5.05 -7.12
N ILE A 160 19.28 -6.27 -7.64
CA ILE A 160 18.69 -7.43 -6.96
C ILE A 160 19.47 -7.75 -5.67
N GLN A 161 20.78 -7.68 -5.68
CA GLN A 161 21.61 -7.90 -4.51
C GLN A 161 21.40 -6.81 -3.44
N GLU A 162 21.21 -5.56 -3.87
CA GLU A 162 21.04 -4.40 -2.99
C GLU A 162 19.63 -4.32 -2.41
N TYR A 163 18.60 -4.55 -3.23
CA TYR A 163 17.19 -4.29 -2.88
C TYR A 163 16.28 -5.50 -2.94
N GLY A 164 16.78 -6.70 -3.25
CA GLY A 164 15.96 -7.88 -3.51
C GLY A 164 14.96 -8.22 -2.40
N GLN A 165 15.32 -7.97 -1.15
CA GLN A 165 14.45 -8.19 0.01
C GLN A 165 13.21 -7.27 0.04
N TYR A 166 13.26 -6.11 -0.64
CA TYR A 166 12.17 -5.15 -0.73
C TYR A 166 11.32 -5.35 -2.00
N LEU A 167 11.79 -6.19 -2.94
CA LEU A 167 11.14 -6.45 -4.22
C LEU A 167 10.28 -7.72 -4.19
N GLU A 168 9.57 -7.93 -3.10
CA GLU A 168 8.67 -9.07 -2.90
C GLU A 168 7.19 -8.64 -2.98
N PRO A 169 6.27 -9.54 -3.38
CA PRO A 169 4.83 -9.23 -3.42
C PRO A 169 4.32 -8.68 -2.09
N GLU A 170 3.28 -7.88 -2.16
CA GLU A 170 2.61 -7.21 -1.02
C GLU A 170 3.46 -6.14 -0.31
N GLN A 171 4.67 -5.85 -0.79
CA GLN A 171 5.48 -4.74 -0.27
C GLN A 171 5.01 -3.40 -0.87
N ARG A 172 4.83 -2.41 0.01
CA ARG A 172 4.61 -1.02 -0.38
C ARG A 172 5.95 -0.34 -0.56
N VAL A 173 6.24 0.10 -1.77
CA VAL A 173 7.57 0.60 -2.14
C VAL A 173 7.53 1.97 -2.80
N ILE A 174 8.62 2.71 -2.61
CA ILE A 174 8.98 3.90 -3.36
C ILE A 174 10.16 3.49 -4.24
N ILE A 175 9.99 3.60 -5.54
CA ILE A 175 10.99 3.18 -6.51
C ILE A 175 11.36 4.36 -7.39
N SER A 176 12.66 4.67 -7.42
CA SER A 176 13.24 5.62 -8.37
C SER A 176 13.95 4.86 -9.48
N GLY A 177 13.84 5.37 -10.69
CA GLY A 177 14.46 4.73 -11.85
C GLY A 177 14.29 5.53 -13.13
N LYS A 178 14.71 4.91 -14.23
CA LYS A 178 14.64 5.48 -15.58
C LYS A 178 13.57 4.80 -16.40
N VAL A 179 12.78 5.59 -17.09
CA VAL A 179 11.82 5.08 -18.09
C VAL A 179 12.59 4.46 -19.26
N SER A 180 12.17 3.28 -19.69
CA SER A 180 12.75 2.59 -20.85
C SER A 180 11.63 2.02 -21.71
N LYS A 181 11.66 2.32 -23.00
CA LYS A 181 10.79 1.76 -24.04
C LYS A 181 11.63 1.03 -25.06
N ARG A 182 11.26 -0.16 -25.45
CA ARG A 182 11.95 -0.94 -26.49
C ARG A 182 11.56 -0.52 -27.90
N GLY A 183 10.40 0.15 -28.05
CA GLY A 183 9.85 0.68 -29.30
C GLY A 183 8.78 1.72 -28.99
N ASP A 184 8.38 2.50 -29.99
CA ASP A 184 7.40 3.57 -29.79
C ASP A 184 6.00 3.06 -29.41
N ASP A 185 5.66 1.83 -29.83
CA ASP A 185 4.36 1.19 -29.57
C ASP A 185 4.37 0.25 -28.33
N GLU A 186 5.52 0.05 -27.68
CA GLU A 186 5.61 -0.81 -26.49
C GLU A 186 5.35 -0.03 -25.20
N ALA A 187 4.70 -0.69 -24.26
CA ALA A 187 4.49 -0.13 -22.93
C ALA A 187 5.85 0.16 -22.24
N PRO A 188 6.00 1.33 -21.62
CA PRO A 188 7.23 1.67 -20.89
C PRO A 188 7.44 0.74 -19.71
N VAL A 189 8.70 0.48 -19.41
CA VAL A 189 9.13 -0.14 -18.16
C VAL A 189 10.01 0.85 -17.39
N ILE A 190 10.18 0.66 -16.07
CA ILE A 190 11.12 1.44 -15.28
C ILE A 190 12.34 0.56 -14.96
N LEU A 191 13.52 1.01 -15.31
CA LEU A 191 14.77 0.41 -14.85
C LEU A 191 15.08 0.91 -13.46
N ILE A 192 15.12 0.00 -12.49
CA ILE A 192 15.24 0.34 -11.05
C ILE A 192 16.65 0.84 -10.73
N ASP A 193 16.72 2.03 -10.13
CA ASP A 193 17.94 2.61 -9.57
C ASP A 193 17.96 2.54 -8.04
N ASN A 194 16.83 2.84 -7.38
CA ASN A 194 16.72 2.86 -5.92
C ASN A 194 15.34 2.35 -5.46
N VAL A 195 15.30 1.66 -4.30
CA VAL A 195 14.08 1.14 -3.70
C VAL A 195 14.06 1.45 -2.21
N LYS A 196 12.93 1.94 -1.72
CA LYS A 196 12.61 2.08 -0.30
C LYS A 196 11.25 1.48 0.00
N THR A 197 11.07 0.98 1.21
CA THR A 197 9.73 0.63 1.69
C THR A 197 9.03 1.90 2.20
N VAL A 198 7.72 1.99 1.98
CA VAL A 198 6.91 3.11 2.46
C VAL A 198 6.94 3.22 3.98
N ASP A 199 6.94 2.08 4.67
CA ASP A 199 6.92 2.03 6.13
C ASP A 199 8.19 2.58 6.78
N ASN A 200 9.31 2.57 6.04
CA ASN A 200 10.60 3.11 6.45
C ASN A 200 10.88 4.51 5.87
N SER A 201 9.92 5.10 5.15
CA SER A 201 10.09 6.44 4.58
C SER A 201 9.65 7.50 5.58
N ASN A 202 10.59 8.27 6.07
CA ASN A 202 10.32 9.48 6.84
C ASN A 202 10.26 10.67 5.88
N ILE A 203 9.24 11.52 6.03
CA ILE A 203 9.23 12.81 5.37
C ILE A 203 9.94 13.78 6.29
N PHE A 204 11.13 14.22 5.89
CA PHE A 204 11.89 15.21 6.63
C PHE A 204 11.25 16.59 6.42
N THR A 205 10.70 17.16 7.48
CA THR A 205 9.98 18.42 7.39
C THR A 205 10.82 19.55 7.93
N VAL A 206 11.03 20.59 7.13
CA VAL A 206 11.69 21.84 7.51
C VAL A 206 10.65 22.96 7.52
N GLU A 207 10.47 23.60 8.65
CA GLU A 207 9.57 24.74 8.80
C GLU A 207 10.37 26.03 8.60
N LEU A 208 9.98 26.80 7.57
CA LEU A 208 10.68 28.04 7.20
C LEU A 208 10.02 29.22 7.88
N LYS A 209 10.84 30.20 8.31
CA LYS A 209 10.36 31.47 8.88
C LYS A 209 9.75 32.34 7.80
N ASP A 210 8.84 33.21 8.18
CA ASP A 210 8.11 34.11 7.26
C ASP A 210 9.01 35.14 6.58
N ASP A 211 10.14 35.48 7.21
CA ASP A 211 11.10 36.52 6.78
C ASP A 211 12.43 35.96 6.26
N LEU A 212 12.41 34.71 5.76
CA LEU A 212 13.61 34.01 5.32
C LEU A 212 14.29 34.72 4.15
N LYS A 213 15.56 35.09 4.33
CA LYS A 213 16.35 35.76 3.30
C LYS A 213 16.89 34.78 2.27
N TYR A 214 17.19 35.27 1.07
CA TYR A 214 17.74 34.44 -0.01
C TYR A 214 19.03 33.71 0.40
N GLU A 215 19.89 34.35 1.18
CA GLU A 215 21.15 33.78 1.68
C GLU A 215 20.88 32.55 2.60
N GLU A 216 19.83 32.60 3.42
CA GLU A 216 19.42 31.52 4.30
C GLU A 216 18.84 30.34 3.50
N LEU A 217 18.11 30.62 2.40
CA LEU A 217 17.67 29.57 1.47
C LEU A 217 18.85 28.88 0.77
N VAL A 218 19.86 29.65 0.35
CA VAL A 218 21.08 29.08 -0.24
C VAL A 218 21.83 28.24 0.78
N PHE A 219 21.88 28.69 2.03
CA PHE A 219 22.51 27.94 3.11
C PHE A 219 21.74 26.65 3.43
N LEU A 220 20.41 26.70 3.52
CA LEU A 220 19.56 25.52 3.67
C LEU A 220 19.82 24.51 2.54
N LYS A 221 19.82 24.98 1.29
CA LYS A 221 20.14 24.16 0.13
C LYS A 221 21.48 23.44 0.29
N ASN A 222 22.52 24.12 0.73
CA ASN A 222 23.84 23.52 0.90
C ASN A 222 23.84 22.45 1.99
N ILE A 223 23.18 22.72 3.14
CA ILE A 223 23.02 21.71 4.19
C ILE A 223 22.30 20.47 3.65
N LEU A 224 21.17 20.62 2.94
CA LEU A 224 20.44 19.49 2.39
C LEU A 224 21.30 18.67 1.41
N CYS A 225 22.15 19.34 0.62
CA CYS A 225 23.09 18.66 -0.28
C CYS A 225 24.22 17.92 0.44
N GLU A 226 24.64 18.38 1.64
CA GLU A 226 25.67 17.69 2.45
C GLU A 226 25.14 16.35 3.04
N TYR A 227 23.83 16.29 3.34
CA TYR A 227 23.18 15.11 3.91
C TYR A 227 22.33 14.35 2.90
N GLN A 228 22.77 14.30 1.66
CA GLN A 228 22.03 13.69 0.56
C GLN A 228 21.64 12.23 0.86
N GLY A 229 20.37 11.90 0.63
CA GLY A 229 19.79 10.60 0.93
C GLY A 229 18.50 10.36 0.16
N SER A 230 17.60 9.59 0.74
CA SER A 230 16.38 9.15 0.08
C SER A 230 15.09 9.53 0.83
N ASP A 231 15.18 10.28 1.94
CA ASP A 231 14.00 10.78 2.64
C ASP A 231 13.53 12.08 1.99
N PRO A 232 12.27 12.13 1.51
CA PRO A 232 11.70 13.34 0.94
C PRO A 232 11.76 14.52 1.90
N VAL A 233 12.14 15.69 1.39
CA VAL A 233 12.16 16.93 2.17
C VAL A 233 10.94 17.77 1.86
N MET A 234 10.14 18.04 2.87
CA MET A 234 8.98 18.94 2.81
C MET A 234 9.33 20.27 3.47
N LEU A 235 9.20 21.35 2.72
CA LEU A 235 9.29 22.69 3.23
C LEU A 235 7.90 23.18 3.60
N LYS A 236 7.70 23.63 4.83
CA LYS A 236 6.52 24.35 5.26
C LYS A 236 6.80 25.83 5.22
N VAL A 237 6.03 26.54 4.45
CA VAL A 237 6.13 28.00 4.28
C VAL A 237 4.81 28.59 4.72
N LYS A 238 4.85 29.61 5.56
CA LYS A 238 3.67 30.40 5.88
C LYS A 238 3.54 31.50 4.83
N ASP A 239 2.37 31.64 4.24
CA ASP A 239 2.04 32.67 3.28
C ASP A 239 0.75 33.41 3.71
N ASP A 240 0.34 34.43 2.96
CA ASP A 240 -0.85 35.24 3.24
C ASP A 240 -2.16 34.42 3.26
N TYR A 241 -2.15 33.21 2.70
CA TYR A 241 -3.30 32.29 2.63
C TYR A 241 -3.23 31.17 3.67
N GLY A 242 -2.16 31.08 4.45
CA GLY A 242 -1.95 30.06 5.49
C GLY A 242 -0.63 29.32 5.37
N MET A 243 -0.64 28.04 5.75
CA MET A 243 0.56 27.18 5.74
C MET A 243 0.63 26.38 4.44
N SER A 244 1.53 26.76 3.55
CA SER A 244 1.83 26.04 2.30
C SER A 244 2.88 24.96 2.53
N LYS A 245 2.74 23.82 1.84
CA LYS A 245 3.68 22.69 1.87
C LYS A 245 4.28 22.51 0.49
N ILE A 246 5.61 22.58 0.40
CA ILE A 246 6.35 22.45 -0.85
C ILE A 246 7.27 21.23 -0.74
N LEU A 247 7.14 20.26 -1.66
CA LEU A 247 8.09 19.17 -1.76
C LEU A 247 9.35 19.65 -2.46
N ALA A 248 10.50 19.48 -1.82
CA ALA A 248 11.78 19.74 -2.44
C ALA A 248 12.06 18.71 -3.55
N ALA A 249 12.75 19.13 -4.61
CA ALA A 249 13.19 18.21 -5.67
C ALA A 249 14.04 17.08 -5.09
N SER A 250 14.00 15.90 -5.71
CA SER A 250 14.65 14.68 -5.20
C SER A 250 16.18 14.83 -4.99
N MET A 251 16.82 15.76 -5.69
CA MET A 251 18.23 16.10 -5.48
C MET A 251 18.51 16.73 -4.09
N PHE A 252 17.49 17.17 -3.37
CA PHE A 252 17.58 17.72 -2.00
C PHE A 252 17.02 16.77 -0.94
N TRP A 253 16.67 15.55 -1.32
CA TRP A 253 16.28 14.56 -0.34
C TRP A 253 17.48 14.15 0.51
N VAL A 254 17.21 13.87 1.79
CA VAL A 254 18.25 13.72 2.79
C VAL A 254 18.24 12.32 3.41
N GLU A 255 19.32 11.96 4.06
CA GLU A 255 19.33 10.92 5.07
C GLU A 255 19.00 11.54 6.42
N SER A 256 17.78 11.23 6.93
CA SER A 256 17.29 11.80 8.20
C SER A 256 18.16 11.32 9.35
N SER A 257 18.90 12.24 9.96
CA SER A 257 19.78 11.97 11.09
C SER A 257 19.63 13.03 12.18
N ASN A 258 19.98 12.65 13.41
CA ASN A 258 20.02 13.62 14.51
C ASN A 258 21.03 14.73 14.27
N ASP A 259 22.10 14.44 13.52
CA ASP A 259 23.11 15.42 13.17
C ASP A 259 22.55 16.48 12.22
N LEU A 260 21.82 16.08 11.18
CA LEU A 260 21.11 17.00 10.29
C LEU A 260 20.14 17.89 11.07
N VAL A 261 19.31 17.29 11.97
CA VAL A 261 18.37 18.06 12.80
C VAL A 261 19.10 19.10 13.66
N ASN A 262 20.21 18.70 14.30
CA ASN A 262 21.00 19.60 15.14
C ASN A 262 21.69 20.71 14.32
N ARG A 263 22.14 20.38 13.10
CA ARG A 263 22.75 21.35 12.19
C ARG A 263 21.73 22.41 11.77
N LEU A 264 20.52 22.00 11.39
CA LEU A 264 19.43 22.92 11.03
C LEU A 264 19.01 23.79 12.21
N LYS A 265 18.79 23.23 13.41
CA LYS A 265 18.42 23.98 14.61
C LYS A 265 19.44 25.05 15.04
N ARG A 266 20.71 24.87 14.70
CA ARG A 266 21.77 25.84 15.00
C ARG A 266 21.84 26.98 13.96
N SER A 267 21.22 26.76 12.81
CA SER A 267 21.35 27.62 11.64
C SER A 267 20.08 28.41 11.35
N PHE A 268 18.94 27.93 11.81
CA PHE A 268 17.60 28.51 11.68
C PHE A 268 16.88 28.56 13.03
#